data_381d5580389c3a96482c80e1c84a43e8
#
_entry.id   381d5580389c3a96482c80e1c84a43e8
#
_cell.length_a   1.000
_cell.length_b   1.000
_cell.length_c   1.000
_cell.angle_alpha   90.00
_cell.angle_beta   90.00
_cell.angle_gamma   90.00
#
_symmetry.space_group_name_H-M   'P 1'
#
loop_
_entity.id
_entity.type
_entity.pdbx_description
1 polymer ?
#
loop_
_entity_poly.entity_id
_entity_poly.type
_entity_poly.pdbx_seq_one_letter_code
_entity_poly.pdbx_strand_id
1 'polypeptide(L)'
;MTDTLPRAAMPAPRRARRRATPLAGALALLVAVAGCTGGDDSGPGTTDAGSPATVTVTGPLCDVLPSGSEPGNPASLVDQPADRALGWIPVLTTFEAAVRASGMATELTGTQPVTILAPTDDAFAAKFSRTNLDELLLKDTEKLRGLLREHVVTGALPVAELVSAGTVTTLAGTRLTVTGQGQGARVDDEADLVCADYQAVRARIHVIDHVLGSLPTTANGDDHPAH
;
A
#
# COMPACT_ATOMS: atom_id res chain seq x y z
N MET A 1 -47.68 -37.08 7.90
CA MET A 1 -47.52 -36.49 6.55
C MET A 1 -46.07 -36.17 6.43
N THR A 2 -45.35 -37.08 5.80
CA THR A 2 -43.89 -37.06 5.59
C THR A 2 -43.65 -36.55 4.18
N ASP A 3 -43.05 -35.37 4.05
CA ASP A 3 -42.67 -34.80 2.76
C ASP A 3 -41.18 -34.97 2.57
N THR A 4 -40.84 -35.81 1.57
CA THR A 4 -39.48 -36.21 1.21
C THR A 4 -38.98 -35.29 0.10
N LEU A 5 -37.98 -34.48 0.38
CA LEU A 5 -37.29 -33.62 -0.64
C LEU A 5 -36.31 -34.45 -1.50
N PRO A 6 -36.25 -34.25 -2.79
CA PRO A 6 -35.33 -34.96 -3.69
C PRO A 6 -33.91 -34.39 -3.66
N ARG A 7 -32.99 -35.32 -3.55
CA ARG A 7 -31.53 -35.14 -3.56
C ARG A 7 -31.05 -34.82 -5.00
N ALA A 8 -30.56 -33.60 -5.23
CA ALA A 8 -29.97 -33.22 -6.51
C ALA A 8 -28.58 -33.85 -6.69
N ALA A 9 -28.40 -34.52 -7.84
CA ALA A 9 -27.17 -35.18 -8.21
C ALA A 9 -26.12 -34.18 -8.73
N MET A 10 -24.87 -34.31 -8.23
CA MET A 10 -23.70 -33.59 -8.73
C MET A 10 -23.19 -34.17 -10.06
N PRO A 11 -22.84 -33.36 -11.04
CA PRO A 11 -22.17 -33.83 -12.24
C PRO A 11 -20.66 -34.05 -12.01
N ALA A 12 -20.14 -35.16 -12.54
CA ALA A 12 -18.74 -35.57 -12.46
C ALA A 12 -17.80 -34.69 -13.32
N PRO A 13 -16.50 -34.57 -12.96
CA PRO A 13 -15.55 -33.76 -13.72
C PRO A 13 -15.07 -34.48 -14.97
N ARG A 14 -15.13 -33.79 -16.10
CA ARG A 14 -14.62 -34.27 -17.40
C ARG A 14 -13.09 -34.18 -17.42
N ARG A 15 -12.43 -35.34 -17.52
CA ARG A 15 -10.98 -35.47 -17.78
C ARG A 15 -10.65 -34.94 -19.17
N ALA A 16 -9.85 -33.85 -19.22
CA ALA A 16 -9.25 -33.38 -20.46
C ALA A 16 -8.07 -34.29 -20.87
N ARG A 17 -8.15 -34.87 -22.05
CA ARG A 17 -7.12 -35.70 -22.66
C ARG A 17 -5.93 -34.85 -23.10
N ARG A 18 -4.75 -35.17 -22.59
CA ARG A 18 -3.46 -34.67 -23.08
C ARG A 18 -3.22 -35.25 -24.47
N ARG A 19 -3.04 -34.39 -25.46
CA ARG A 19 -2.50 -34.80 -26.78
C ARG A 19 -1.00 -34.55 -26.77
N ALA A 20 -0.24 -35.62 -26.89
CA ALA A 20 1.19 -35.61 -27.17
C ALA A 20 1.39 -35.44 -28.69
N THR A 21 2.27 -34.56 -29.08
CA THR A 21 2.80 -34.49 -30.46
C THR A 21 4.28 -34.81 -30.47
N PRO A 22 4.76 -35.61 -31.41
CA PRO A 22 6.13 -36.09 -31.43
C PRO A 22 7.11 -35.16 -32.17
N LEU A 23 8.38 -35.34 -31.81
CA LEU A 23 9.58 -34.81 -32.42
C LEU A 23 9.68 -35.13 -33.94
N ALA A 24 10.21 -34.16 -34.67
CA ALA A 24 11.00 -34.47 -35.86
C ALA A 24 12.17 -33.48 -35.91
N GLY A 25 13.36 -34.06 -35.94
CA GLY A 25 14.63 -33.40 -36.03
C GLY A 25 14.99 -33.01 -37.47
N ALA A 26 15.93 -32.11 -37.61
CA ALA A 26 16.77 -31.96 -38.79
C ALA A 26 18.14 -31.38 -38.37
N LEU A 27 19.11 -32.05 -38.89
CA LEU A 27 20.55 -31.97 -38.77
C LEU A 27 21.13 -30.96 -39.76
N ALA A 28 22.35 -30.47 -39.48
CA ALA A 28 23.38 -29.88 -40.35
C ALA A 28 23.28 -28.37 -40.65
N LEU A 29 24.35 -27.59 -40.54
CA LEU A 29 25.65 -27.65 -41.18
C LEU A 29 26.63 -26.65 -40.50
N LEU A 30 27.84 -27.10 -40.28
CA LEU A 30 29.02 -26.31 -39.96
C LEU A 30 29.45 -25.46 -41.17
N VAL A 31 29.66 -24.16 -40.94
CA VAL A 31 30.56 -23.35 -41.81
C VAL A 31 31.51 -22.61 -40.88
N ALA A 32 32.77 -23.05 -40.92
CA ALA A 32 33.88 -22.35 -40.35
C ALA A 32 34.36 -21.27 -41.33
N VAL A 33 34.38 -19.99 -40.86
CA VAL A 33 35.15 -18.93 -41.51
C VAL A 33 36.06 -18.35 -40.48
N ALA A 34 37.36 -18.61 -40.67
CA ALA A 34 38.43 -17.95 -39.94
C ALA A 34 38.66 -16.57 -40.54
N GLY A 35 38.62 -15.55 -39.69
CA GLY A 35 39.04 -14.17 -40.01
C GLY A 35 39.55 -13.52 -38.75
N CYS A 36 40.90 -13.50 -38.61
CA CYS A 36 41.58 -12.67 -37.63
C CYS A 36 41.56 -11.22 -38.10
N THR A 37 41.30 -10.26 -37.24
CA THR A 37 42.17 -9.14 -36.85
C THR A 37 41.36 -8.10 -36.05
N GLY A 38 41.97 -7.56 -34.99
CA GLY A 38 41.56 -6.32 -34.34
C GLY A 38 40.97 -6.53 -32.95
N GLY A 39 41.79 -6.29 -31.94
CA GLY A 39 41.38 -6.32 -30.53
C GLY A 39 40.36 -5.26 -30.21
N ASP A 40 39.49 -5.65 -29.37
CA ASP A 40 38.86 -4.86 -28.33
C ASP A 40 38.31 -5.84 -27.29
N ASP A 41 38.82 -5.69 -26.09
CA ASP A 41 38.36 -6.39 -24.91
C ASP A 41 36.88 -6.10 -24.66
N SER A 42 35.99 -6.95 -25.16
CA SER A 42 34.63 -7.00 -24.72
C SER A 42 34.49 -8.29 -23.91
N GLY A 43 34.71 -8.17 -22.60
CA GLY A 43 34.39 -9.19 -21.61
C GLY A 43 32.94 -9.65 -21.76
N PRO A 44 32.61 -10.88 -21.29
CA PRO A 44 31.24 -11.42 -21.36
C PRO A 44 30.29 -10.45 -20.67
N GLY A 45 29.27 -10.02 -21.40
CA GLY A 45 28.26 -9.11 -20.90
C GLY A 45 27.76 -9.56 -19.54
N THR A 46 28.10 -8.80 -18.54
CA THR A 46 27.36 -8.74 -17.27
C THR A 46 25.92 -8.48 -17.66
N THR A 47 25.08 -9.48 -17.47
CA THR A 47 23.64 -9.25 -17.36
C THR A 47 23.47 -8.07 -16.42
N ASP A 48 23.01 -6.97 -16.98
CA ASP A 48 22.61 -5.78 -16.23
C ASP A 48 21.57 -6.27 -15.21
N ALA A 49 22.04 -6.54 -14.00
CA ALA A 49 21.16 -6.73 -12.87
C ALA A 49 20.47 -5.39 -12.73
N GLY A 50 19.21 -5.33 -13.21
CA GLY A 50 18.44 -4.12 -13.31
C GLY A 50 18.66 -3.28 -12.07
N SER A 51 19.15 -2.05 -12.24
CA SER A 51 19.27 -1.09 -11.14
C SER A 51 17.97 -1.10 -10.37
N PRO A 52 17.98 -1.28 -9.04
CA PRO A 52 16.76 -1.25 -8.26
C PRO A 52 16.02 0.03 -8.62
N ALA A 53 14.74 -0.10 -8.98
CA ALA A 53 13.91 1.03 -9.32
C ALA A 53 14.02 2.06 -8.20
N THR A 54 14.53 3.24 -8.50
CA THR A 54 14.72 4.30 -7.50
C THR A 54 13.33 4.79 -7.12
N VAL A 55 12.82 4.36 -5.97
CA VAL A 55 11.57 4.89 -5.42
C VAL A 55 11.88 6.25 -4.84
N THR A 56 11.32 7.28 -5.43
CA THR A 56 11.46 8.65 -4.93
C THR A 56 10.26 8.98 -4.06
N VAL A 57 10.52 9.30 -2.80
CA VAL A 57 9.55 9.88 -1.87
C VAL A 57 9.77 11.38 -1.80
N THR A 58 8.71 12.15 -1.54
CA THR A 58 8.76 13.62 -1.51
C THR A 58 8.02 14.18 -0.29
N GLY A 59 8.58 15.19 0.32
CA GLY A 59 7.98 15.90 1.45
C GLY A 59 9.00 16.23 2.55
N PRO A 60 8.68 17.19 3.41
CA PRO A 60 9.61 17.70 4.42
C PRO A 60 10.01 16.67 5.47
N LEU A 61 9.17 15.68 5.74
CA LEU A 61 9.46 14.64 6.72
C LEU A 61 10.34 13.52 6.15
N CYS A 62 10.43 13.38 4.82
CA CYS A 62 11.19 12.31 4.19
C CYS A 62 12.68 12.34 4.54
N ASP A 63 13.23 13.53 4.79
CA ASP A 63 14.67 13.71 5.07
C ASP A 63 15.10 13.12 6.42
N VAL A 64 14.15 12.89 7.33
CA VAL A 64 14.40 12.30 8.66
C VAL A 64 13.93 10.85 8.78
N LEU A 65 13.43 10.28 7.69
CA LEU A 65 13.00 8.89 7.61
C LEU A 65 14.10 8.00 7.00
N PRO A 66 14.05 6.69 7.20
CA PRO A 66 15.05 5.75 6.68
C PRO A 66 15.29 5.94 5.18
N SER A 67 16.55 6.01 4.78
CA SER A 67 16.98 6.28 3.41
C SER A 67 18.14 5.38 2.98
N GLY A 68 18.53 5.45 1.73
CA GLY A 68 19.66 4.69 1.18
C GLY A 68 19.51 3.18 1.38
N SER A 69 20.39 2.55 2.19
CA SER A 69 20.39 1.13 2.50
C SER A 69 19.81 0.79 3.89
N GLU A 70 19.27 1.75 4.60
CA GLU A 70 18.71 1.54 5.93
C GLU A 70 17.43 0.67 5.85
N PRO A 71 17.16 -0.17 6.88
CA PRO A 71 15.90 -0.89 6.96
C PRO A 71 14.72 0.09 6.97
N GLY A 72 13.70 -0.17 6.14
CA GLY A 72 12.56 0.74 6.01
C GLY A 72 12.74 1.86 4.99
N ASN A 73 13.90 1.90 4.28
CA ASN A 73 14.05 2.81 3.15
C ASN A 73 12.99 2.53 2.05
N PRO A 74 12.61 3.54 1.25
CA PRO A 74 11.53 3.39 0.27
C PRO A 74 11.69 2.21 -0.69
N ALA A 75 12.92 1.91 -1.15
CA ALA A 75 13.17 0.80 -2.07
C ALA A 75 12.94 -0.57 -1.42
N SER A 76 13.19 -0.70 -0.11
CA SER A 76 13.00 -1.96 0.62
C SER A 76 11.53 -2.31 0.86
N LEU A 77 10.62 -1.35 0.68
CA LEU A 77 9.18 -1.53 0.94
C LEU A 77 8.39 -1.99 -0.29
N VAL A 78 8.96 -1.87 -1.50
CA VAL A 78 8.26 -2.13 -2.77
C VAL A 78 7.64 -3.54 -2.83
N ASP A 79 8.37 -4.53 -2.33
CA ASP A 79 7.95 -5.93 -2.34
C ASP A 79 7.26 -6.36 -1.03
N GLN A 80 7.05 -5.42 -0.10
CA GLN A 80 6.38 -5.71 1.17
C GLN A 80 4.86 -5.56 1.03
N PRO A 81 4.07 -6.43 1.66
CA PRO A 81 2.64 -6.16 1.86
C PRO A 81 2.43 -4.85 2.62
N ALA A 82 1.35 -4.14 2.33
CA ALA A 82 1.11 -2.80 2.88
C ALA A 82 1.12 -2.75 4.42
N ASP A 83 0.54 -3.74 5.08
CA ASP A 83 0.52 -3.87 6.55
C ASP A 83 1.92 -3.98 7.15
N ARG A 84 2.84 -4.69 6.48
CA ARG A 84 4.24 -4.79 6.90
C ARG A 84 5.03 -3.53 6.59
N ALA A 85 4.78 -2.93 5.41
CA ALA A 85 5.45 -1.70 5.01
C ALA A 85 5.20 -0.57 6.02
N LEU A 86 3.98 -0.44 6.55
CA LEU A 86 3.63 0.52 7.60
C LEU A 86 4.52 0.38 8.84
N GLY A 87 4.81 -0.85 9.27
CA GLY A 87 5.65 -1.11 10.46
C GLY A 87 7.13 -0.75 10.29
N TRP A 88 7.60 -0.48 9.07
CA TRP A 88 8.96 -0.04 8.80
C TRP A 88 9.12 1.49 8.74
N ILE A 89 8.02 2.24 8.75
CA ILE A 89 8.04 3.71 8.75
C ILE A 89 7.92 4.21 10.19
N PRO A 90 9.00 4.73 10.80
CA PRO A 90 9.08 4.92 12.26
C PRO A 90 8.03 5.85 12.87
N VAL A 91 7.50 6.78 12.07
CA VAL A 91 6.51 7.79 12.51
C VAL A 91 5.06 7.30 12.41
N LEU A 92 4.83 6.02 12.05
CA LEU A 92 3.51 5.43 11.84
C LEU A 92 3.18 4.32 12.86
N THR A 93 3.83 4.30 14.02
CA THR A 93 3.68 3.21 15.01
C THR A 93 2.25 3.10 15.52
N THR A 94 1.59 4.22 15.75
CA THR A 94 0.18 4.29 16.20
C THR A 94 -0.77 3.82 15.11
N PHE A 95 -0.55 4.27 13.86
CA PHE A 95 -1.38 3.87 12.72
C PHE A 95 -1.25 2.36 12.43
N GLU A 96 -0.03 1.82 12.46
CA GLU A 96 0.24 0.39 12.30
C GLU A 96 -0.44 -0.43 13.40
N ALA A 97 -0.31 0.00 14.66
CA ALA A 97 -0.99 -0.64 15.78
C ALA A 97 -2.52 -0.63 15.61
N ALA A 98 -3.08 0.48 15.11
CA ALA A 98 -4.50 0.61 14.81
C ALA A 98 -4.95 -0.34 13.69
N VAL A 99 -4.18 -0.44 12.60
CA VAL A 99 -4.44 -1.39 11.50
C VAL A 99 -4.48 -2.84 12.02
N ARG A 100 -3.55 -3.18 12.89
CA ARG A 100 -3.48 -4.51 13.49
C ARG A 100 -4.64 -4.77 14.46
N ALA A 101 -4.94 -3.84 15.35
CA ALA A 101 -6.00 -3.96 16.34
C ALA A 101 -7.40 -4.07 15.71
N SER A 102 -7.65 -3.33 14.62
CA SER A 102 -8.93 -3.33 13.90
C SER A 102 -9.10 -4.52 12.94
N GLY A 103 -8.03 -5.30 12.68
CA GLY A 103 -8.04 -6.36 11.67
C GLY A 103 -8.10 -5.85 10.23
N MET A 104 -7.79 -4.56 9.98
CA MET A 104 -7.81 -3.98 8.63
C MET A 104 -6.68 -4.46 7.72
N ALA A 105 -5.67 -5.15 8.23
CA ALA A 105 -4.57 -5.69 7.44
C ALA A 105 -5.05 -6.46 6.20
N THR A 106 -6.12 -7.23 6.30
CA THR A 106 -6.71 -7.98 5.17
C THR A 106 -7.33 -7.08 4.09
N GLU A 107 -7.86 -5.92 4.45
CA GLU A 107 -8.37 -4.93 3.49
C GLU A 107 -7.22 -4.25 2.75
N LEU A 108 -6.13 -3.92 3.46
CA LEU A 108 -4.95 -3.28 2.89
C LEU A 108 -4.13 -4.20 1.98
N THR A 109 -4.15 -5.51 2.22
CA THR A 109 -3.40 -6.52 1.46
C THR A 109 -4.26 -7.28 0.45
N GLY A 110 -5.50 -6.89 0.28
CA GLY A 110 -6.46 -7.52 -0.62
C GLY A 110 -6.05 -7.47 -2.10
N THR A 111 -6.96 -7.90 -2.98
CA THR A 111 -6.73 -7.94 -4.43
C THR A 111 -6.82 -6.56 -5.08
N GLN A 112 -7.54 -5.63 -4.48
CA GLN A 112 -7.70 -4.28 -4.98
C GLN A 112 -6.53 -3.41 -4.53
N PRO A 113 -5.95 -2.60 -5.44
CA PRO A 113 -4.93 -1.63 -5.05
C PRO A 113 -5.55 -0.51 -4.19
N VAL A 114 -4.76 0.02 -3.25
CA VAL A 114 -5.19 1.06 -2.32
C VAL A 114 -4.16 2.17 -2.17
N THR A 115 -4.63 3.35 -1.80
CA THR A 115 -3.81 4.45 -1.30
C THR A 115 -4.10 4.64 0.18
N ILE A 116 -3.07 4.66 0.98
CA ILE A 116 -3.13 4.81 2.42
C ILE A 116 -2.63 6.21 2.77
N LEU A 117 -3.51 7.03 3.32
CA LEU A 117 -3.20 8.32 3.91
C LEU A 117 -2.90 8.08 5.40
N ALA A 118 -1.63 7.85 5.74
CA ALA A 118 -1.22 7.38 7.04
C ALA A 118 -0.84 8.54 7.98
N PRO A 119 -1.64 8.86 9.02
CA PRO A 119 -1.30 9.90 9.98
C PRO A 119 -0.08 9.52 10.81
N THR A 120 0.76 10.51 11.11
CA THR A 120 1.89 10.36 12.02
C THR A 120 1.43 10.09 13.46
N ASP A 121 2.35 9.59 14.29
CA ASP A 121 2.12 9.46 15.73
C ASP A 121 1.79 10.80 16.38
N ASP A 122 2.43 11.88 15.92
CA ASP A 122 2.14 13.26 16.39
C ASP A 122 0.72 13.69 15.98
N ALA A 123 0.24 13.33 14.80
CA ALA A 123 -1.13 13.60 14.35
C ALA A 123 -2.16 12.92 15.27
N PHE A 124 -1.90 11.67 15.66
CA PHE A 124 -2.74 10.96 16.64
C PHE A 124 -2.71 11.63 18.02
N ALA A 125 -1.51 12.01 18.49
CA ALA A 125 -1.36 12.68 19.77
C ALA A 125 -2.01 14.07 19.81
N ALA A 126 -2.08 14.76 18.67
CA ALA A 126 -2.77 16.04 18.54
C ALA A 126 -4.31 15.88 18.56
N LYS A 127 -4.84 14.80 17.99
CA LYS A 127 -6.29 14.58 17.89
C LYS A 127 -6.88 13.91 19.12
N PHE A 128 -6.17 12.97 19.76
CA PHE A 128 -6.68 12.15 20.85
C PHE A 128 -5.87 12.31 22.13
N SER A 129 -6.53 12.38 23.28
CA SER A 129 -5.84 12.14 24.55
C SER A 129 -5.34 10.69 24.63
N ARG A 130 -4.33 10.41 25.45
CA ARG A 130 -3.83 9.04 25.64
C ARG A 130 -4.93 8.08 26.06
N THR A 131 -5.80 8.49 26.99
CA THR A 131 -6.91 7.65 27.46
C THR A 131 -7.87 7.32 26.33
N ASN A 132 -8.23 8.30 25.50
CA ASN A 132 -9.14 8.10 24.38
C ASN A 132 -8.51 7.22 23.31
N LEU A 133 -7.23 7.39 23.03
CA LEU A 133 -6.51 6.55 22.08
C LEU A 133 -6.42 5.10 22.57
N ASP A 134 -6.10 4.88 23.84
CA ASP A 134 -6.05 3.55 24.46
C ASP A 134 -7.43 2.88 24.42
N GLU A 135 -8.50 3.61 24.72
CA GLU A 135 -9.87 3.08 24.62
C GLU A 135 -10.23 2.71 23.17
N LEU A 136 -9.90 3.56 22.21
CA LEU A 136 -10.15 3.31 20.80
C LEU A 136 -9.40 2.06 20.32
N LEU A 137 -8.13 1.93 20.68
CA LEU A 137 -7.28 0.80 20.27
C LEU A 137 -7.67 -0.52 20.95
N LEU A 138 -8.13 -0.49 22.21
CA LEU A 138 -8.34 -1.69 23.02
C LEU A 138 -9.78 -2.14 23.11
N LYS A 139 -10.76 -1.22 22.94
CA LYS A 139 -12.17 -1.50 23.25
C LYS A 139 -13.12 -1.27 22.07
N ASP A 140 -12.82 -0.35 21.17
CA ASP A 140 -13.74 0.13 20.15
C ASP A 140 -13.30 -0.23 18.71
N THR A 141 -13.12 -1.52 18.45
CA THR A 141 -12.62 -2.05 17.15
C THR A 141 -13.43 -1.55 15.95
N GLU A 142 -14.74 -1.41 16.08
CA GLU A 142 -15.60 -0.95 14.98
C GLU A 142 -15.40 0.54 14.69
N LYS A 143 -15.31 1.38 15.73
CA LYS A 143 -14.98 2.81 15.56
C LYS A 143 -13.58 2.99 14.98
N LEU A 144 -12.61 2.21 15.49
CA LEU A 144 -11.26 2.21 14.99
C LEU A 144 -11.21 1.83 13.50
N ARG A 145 -11.90 0.77 13.10
CA ARG A 145 -12.02 0.37 11.70
C ARG A 145 -12.67 1.46 10.85
N GLY A 146 -13.74 2.08 11.34
CA GLY A 146 -14.39 3.21 10.69
C GLY A 146 -13.41 4.36 10.43
N LEU A 147 -12.65 4.76 11.46
CA LEU A 147 -11.61 5.77 11.34
C LEU A 147 -10.56 5.43 10.29
N LEU A 148 -10.04 4.21 10.33
CA LEU A 148 -9.01 3.77 9.37
C LEU A 148 -9.55 3.75 7.94
N ARG A 149 -10.80 3.41 7.72
CA ARG A 149 -11.43 3.43 6.40
C ARG A 149 -11.56 4.84 5.82
N GLU A 150 -11.59 5.89 6.66
CA GLU A 150 -11.48 7.30 6.21
C GLU A 150 -10.08 7.63 5.67
N HIS A 151 -9.08 6.83 6.00
CA HIS A 151 -7.69 7.02 5.59
C HIS A 151 -7.26 6.14 4.41
N VAL A 152 -8.16 5.34 3.87
CA VAL A 152 -7.84 4.43 2.76
C VAL A 152 -8.71 4.76 1.56
N VAL A 153 -8.08 5.00 0.42
CA VAL A 153 -8.69 5.31 -0.88
C VAL A 153 -8.47 4.13 -1.83
N THR A 154 -9.43 3.88 -2.72
CA THR A 154 -9.30 2.86 -3.76
C THR A 154 -8.32 3.31 -4.86
N GLY A 155 -7.47 2.40 -5.34
CA GLY A 155 -6.40 2.68 -6.30
C GLY A 155 -5.07 3.01 -5.64
N ALA A 156 -3.96 2.57 -6.21
CA ALA A 156 -2.61 2.89 -5.73
C ALA A 156 -2.12 4.18 -6.43
N LEU A 157 -2.60 5.32 -5.97
CA LEU A 157 -2.45 6.63 -6.61
C LEU A 157 -1.19 7.36 -6.12
N PRO A 158 -0.23 7.69 -7.00
CA PRO A 158 0.83 8.64 -6.69
C PRO A 158 0.27 10.04 -6.41
N VAL A 159 1.06 10.90 -5.75
CA VAL A 159 0.64 12.31 -5.46
C VAL A 159 0.15 13.03 -6.71
N ALA A 160 0.83 12.86 -7.84
CA ALA A 160 0.44 13.53 -9.09
C ALA A 160 -0.96 13.10 -9.56
N GLU A 161 -1.33 11.83 -9.39
CA GLU A 161 -2.67 11.33 -9.74
C GLU A 161 -3.72 11.78 -8.71
N LEU A 162 -3.39 11.81 -7.42
CA LEU A 162 -4.26 12.36 -6.38
C LEU A 162 -4.62 13.81 -6.67
N VAL A 163 -3.62 14.64 -6.96
CA VAL A 163 -3.80 16.07 -7.30
C VAL A 163 -4.58 16.23 -8.61
N SER A 164 -4.26 15.42 -9.62
CA SER A 164 -4.98 15.46 -10.91
C SER A 164 -6.45 15.07 -10.78
N ALA A 165 -6.77 14.14 -9.89
CA ALA A 165 -8.14 13.74 -9.60
C ALA A 165 -8.93 14.86 -8.87
N GLY A 166 -8.25 15.68 -8.06
CA GLY A 166 -8.83 16.76 -7.29
C GLY A 166 -9.83 16.34 -6.21
N THR A 167 -10.37 15.13 -6.33
CA THR A 167 -11.28 14.52 -5.34
C THR A 167 -11.16 13.03 -5.40
N VAL A 168 -11.06 12.38 -4.22
CA VAL A 168 -11.01 10.93 -4.07
C VAL A 168 -12.06 10.45 -3.09
N THR A 169 -12.40 9.16 -3.14
CA THR A 169 -13.39 8.57 -2.22
C THR A 169 -12.71 7.51 -1.36
N THR A 170 -12.89 7.63 -0.05
CA THR A 170 -12.36 6.69 0.94
C THR A 170 -13.13 5.37 0.96
N LEU A 171 -12.60 4.36 1.62
CA LEU A 171 -13.32 3.09 1.86
C LEU A 171 -14.53 3.28 2.80
N ALA A 172 -14.57 4.37 3.57
CA ALA A 172 -15.74 4.74 4.37
C ALA A 172 -16.85 5.37 3.51
N GLY A 173 -16.53 5.77 2.27
CA GLY A 173 -17.46 6.44 1.36
C GLY A 173 -17.39 7.98 1.41
N THR A 174 -16.52 8.53 2.25
CA THR A 174 -16.29 9.98 2.35
C THR A 174 -15.52 10.47 1.13
N ARG A 175 -15.91 11.63 0.63
CA ARG A 175 -15.22 12.29 -0.47
C ARG A 175 -14.25 13.31 0.10
N LEU A 176 -12.97 13.15 -0.24
CA LEU A 176 -11.89 14.04 0.17
C LEU A 176 -11.46 14.90 -1.02
N THR A 177 -11.28 16.21 -0.79
CA THR A 177 -10.66 17.11 -1.76
C THR A 177 -9.14 17.00 -1.67
N VAL A 178 -8.46 17.08 -2.82
CA VAL A 178 -6.99 17.04 -2.89
C VAL A 178 -6.50 18.24 -3.68
N THR A 179 -5.69 19.07 -3.03
CA THR A 179 -5.11 20.27 -3.63
C THR A 179 -3.60 20.15 -3.68
N GLY A 180 -3.01 20.43 -4.83
CA GLY A 180 -1.54 20.41 -4.98
C GLY A 180 -0.88 21.51 -4.15
N GLN A 181 0.21 21.18 -3.45
CA GLN A 181 0.97 22.10 -2.64
C GLN A 181 2.48 21.86 -2.81
N GLY A 182 3.14 22.70 -3.63
CA GLY A 182 4.54 22.49 -3.95
C GLY A 182 4.78 21.14 -4.64
N GLN A 183 5.61 20.28 -4.03
CA GLN A 183 5.83 18.90 -4.50
C GLN A 183 4.94 17.86 -3.81
N GLY A 184 4.06 18.29 -2.89
CA GLY A 184 3.12 17.47 -2.15
C GLY A 184 1.68 17.82 -2.47
N ALA A 185 0.79 17.49 -1.54
CA ALA A 185 -0.63 17.79 -1.62
C ALA A 185 -1.20 18.06 -0.21
N ARG A 186 -2.34 18.71 -0.19
CA ARG A 186 -3.19 18.89 1.00
C ARG A 186 -4.52 18.20 0.76
N VAL A 187 -5.00 17.50 1.78
CA VAL A 187 -6.27 16.76 1.76
C VAL A 187 -7.26 17.46 2.68
N ASP A 188 -8.46 17.74 2.17
CA ASP A 188 -9.58 18.41 2.85
C ASP A 188 -9.20 19.73 3.54
N ASP A 189 -8.21 20.46 3.00
CA ASP A 189 -7.65 21.68 3.59
C ASP A 189 -7.11 21.52 5.03
N GLU A 190 -7.03 20.28 5.53
CA GLU A 190 -6.63 19.95 6.90
C GLU A 190 -5.28 19.21 6.97
N ALA A 191 -5.06 18.21 6.13
CA ALA A 191 -3.92 17.30 6.21
C ALA A 191 -2.90 17.55 5.10
N ASP A 192 -1.67 17.88 5.46
CA ASP A 192 -0.55 17.97 4.52
C ASP A 192 0.12 16.60 4.33
N LEU A 193 0.45 16.26 3.07
CA LEU A 193 1.32 15.13 2.79
C LEU A 193 2.75 15.51 3.17
N VAL A 194 3.22 15.00 4.31
CA VAL A 194 4.54 15.34 4.86
C VAL A 194 5.67 14.42 4.37
N CYS A 195 5.35 13.19 3.97
CA CYS A 195 6.24 12.33 3.16
C CYS A 195 5.39 11.38 2.30
N ALA A 196 5.52 11.49 1.00
CA ALA A 196 4.60 10.87 0.07
C ALA A 196 5.30 9.93 -0.90
N ASP A 197 4.50 9.06 -1.55
CA ASP A 197 4.88 8.15 -2.62
C ASP A 197 5.70 6.91 -2.20
N TYR A 198 5.63 6.47 -0.94
CA TYR A 198 6.06 5.12 -0.60
C TYR A 198 5.27 4.09 -1.40
N GLN A 199 5.97 3.07 -1.86
CA GLN A 199 5.39 1.96 -2.61
C GLN A 199 5.41 0.69 -1.77
N ALA A 200 4.30 -0.03 -1.77
CA ALA A 200 4.19 -1.39 -1.26
C ALA A 200 3.45 -2.24 -2.29
N VAL A 201 3.35 -3.54 -2.06
CA VAL A 201 2.61 -4.42 -2.96
C VAL A 201 1.16 -3.96 -3.09
N ARG A 202 0.79 -3.49 -4.28
CA ARG A 202 -0.55 -2.94 -4.59
C ARG A 202 -1.00 -1.78 -3.71
N ALA A 203 -0.05 -1.06 -3.10
CA ALA A 203 -0.39 0.08 -2.28
C ALA A 203 0.55 1.27 -2.51
N ARG A 204 0.01 2.47 -2.35
CA ARG A 204 0.74 3.70 -2.13
C ARG A 204 0.51 4.14 -0.70
N ILE A 205 1.56 4.61 -0.03
CA ILE A 205 1.47 5.13 1.33
C ILE A 205 1.96 6.58 1.30
N HIS A 206 1.12 7.47 1.79
CA HIS A 206 1.42 8.87 1.98
C HIS A 206 1.28 9.20 3.46
N VAL A 207 2.36 9.68 4.06
CA VAL A 207 2.38 10.12 5.46
C VAL A 207 1.75 11.51 5.54
N ILE A 208 0.77 11.68 6.41
CA ILE A 208 0.05 12.94 6.64
C ILE A 208 0.20 13.41 8.09
N ASP A 209 0.08 14.72 8.29
CA ASP A 209 0.26 15.36 9.60
C ASP A 209 -1.03 15.52 10.41
N HIS A 210 -2.18 15.09 9.86
CA HIS A 210 -3.48 15.15 10.53
C HIS A 210 -4.25 13.84 10.40
N VAL A 211 -5.06 13.52 11.41
CA VAL A 211 -6.00 12.40 11.37
C VAL A 211 -7.30 12.86 10.72
N LEU A 212 -7.66 12.27 9.58
CA LEU A 212 -8.89 12.56 8.84
C LEU A 212 -10.15 12.03 9.56
N GLY A 213 -11.28 12.59 9.19
CA GLY A 213 -12.58 12.15 9.68
C GLY A 213 -13.00 12.77 11.03
N SER A 214 -14.29 12.66 11.32
CA SER A 214 -14.99 13.35 12.41
C SER A 214 -15.27 12.46 13.62
N LEU A 215 -14.33 11.55 14.01
CA LEU A 215 -14.53 10.86 15.28
C LEU A 215 -14.50 11.86 16.43
N PRO A 216 -15.50 11.82 17.34
CA PRO A 216 -15.45 12.63 18.55
C PRO A 216 -14.19 12.24 19.34
N THR A 217 -13.49 13.26 19.83
CA THR A 217 -12.24 13.12 20.62
C THR A 217 -12.48 12.54 22.01
N THR A 218 -13.73 12.32 22.38
CA THR A 218 -14.15 11.73 23.66
C THR A 218 -14.79 10.35 23.44
N ALA A 219 -14.38 9.36 24.21
CA ALA A 219 -14.88 7.99 24.17
C ALA A 219 -16.41 7.87 24.41
N ASN A 220 -17.06 8.88 24.98
CA ASN A 220 -18.47 8.88 25.38
C ASN A 220 -19.33 9.98 24.76
N GLY A 221 -18.89 10.61 23.67
CA GLY A 221 -19.74 11.56 22.95
C GLY A 221 -20.09 12.87 23.67
N ASP A 222 -19.45 13.14 24.79
CA ASP A 222 -19.61 14.42 25.48
C ASP A 222 -18.56 15.39 24.94
N ASP A 223 -19.03 16.32 24.09
CA ASP A 223 -18.26 17.42 23.53
C ASP A 223 -17.75 18.35 24.66
N HIS A 224 -16.60 18.03 25.25
CA HIS A 224 -15.83 19.00 25.99
C HIS A 224 -14.57 19.35 25.19
N PRO A 225 -14.39 20.62 24.79
CA PRO A 225 -13.17 21.05 24.11
C PRO A 225 -11.97 20.80 25.04
N ALA A 226 -10.91 20.22 24.46
CA ALA A 226 -9.65 20.05 25.15
C ALA A 226 -9.08 21.44 25.52
N HIS A 227 -8.81 21.65 26.80
CA HIS A 227 -8.04 22.79 27.34
C HIS A 227 -6.56 22.46 27.33
#